data_49a18a3418fa71939ce7a8ea8cb0ebfb
#
_entry.id   49a18a3418fa71939ce7a8ea8cb0ebfb
#
_cell.length_a   1.000
_cell.length_b   1.000
_cell.length_c   1.000
_cell.angle_alpha   90.00
_cell.angle_beta   90.00
_cell.angle_gamma   90.00
#
_symmetry.space_group_name_H-M   'P 1'
#
loop_
_entity.id
_entity.type
_entity.pdbx_description
1 polymer ?
#
loop_
_entity_poly.entity_id
_entity_poly.type
_entity_poly.pdbx_seq_one_letter_code
_entity_poly.pdbx_strand_id
1 'polypeptide(L)'
;MGKEIHLSATAPVRRTLKGDTLSLSLQTNGVPLFQGLNPDTFTVSPKWSESGKHPVITPVISSARKNNVTLTSHAWAYNGKDLGFSFSGTGWETSAVDNRFKLNHTDGSLSIVADLASKVNQDSDTLKYSGDAVLGASTYPMEKSIDILVSMLGGSSYFGGVSADTTVLSKGQTQAVLKPWLFNSAGGEVSSYSVKLYRGSGTDLAGTYNNPVSGITIHRDKTGDTDKLYVDSHQLFVLEFIVDGAAVYRTGISIDDISDIYQLALNSIGQVDEDSNQTFRCIVTNCETGKAPRSISGNVTFVIYTDNNGSVENKRSETMTWAKNVTDGFVVRNADTIDENKNIIGVSVSADAYLTVDD
;
A
#
# COMPACT_ATOMS: atom_id res chain seq x y z
N MET A 1 -3.64 45.13 -54.62
CA MET A 1 -4.80 44.93 -53.73
C MET A 1 -4.52 43.67 -52.91
N GLY A 2 -4.20 43.84 -51.64
CA GLY A 2 -4.01 42.70 -50.71
C GLY A 2 -5.38 42.09 -50.39
N LYS A 3 -5.44 40.78 -50.41
CA LYS A 3 -6.65 40.01 -50.07
C LYS A 3 -6.63 39.81 -48.55
N GLU A 4 -7.56 40.39 -47.82
CA GLU A 4 -7.77 40.06 -46.41
C GLU A 4 -8.32 38.65 -46.29
N ILE A 5 -7.65 37.81 -45.50
CA ILE A 5 -8.09 36.45 -45.20
C ILE A 5 -8.35 36.40 -43.67
N HIS A 6 -9.59 36.08 -43.30
CA HIS A 6 -9.99 35.81 -41.93
C HIS A 6 -9.88 34.32 -41.66
N LEU A 7 -8.96 33.94 -40.77
CA LEU A 7 -8.76 32.55 -40.33
C LEU A 7 -9.17 32.41 -38.87
N SER A 8 -10.06 31.49 -38.57
CA SER A 8 -10.41 31.13 -37.19
C SER A 8 -10.07 29.65 -36.96
N ALA A 9 -9.38 29.35 -35.86
CA ALA A 9 -9.13 28.00 -35.41
C ALA A 9 -9.69 27.81 -34.00
N THR A 10 -10.45 26.73 -33.80
CA THR A 10 -10.98 26.36 -32.49
C THR A 10 -10.25 25.10 -32.02
N ALA A 11 -9.55 25.18 -30.92
CA ALA A 11 -8.94 24.03 -30.26
C ALA A 11 -9.78 23.65 -29.03
N PRO A 12 -10.17 22.38 -28.86
CA PRO A 12 -10.86 21.95 -27.65
C PRO A 12 -9.90 22.01 -26.47
N VAL A 13 -10.28 22.76 -25.43
CA VAL A 13 -9.59 22.74 -24.15
C VAL A 13 -10.01 21.47 -23.40
N ARG A 14 -9.15 20.47 -23.35
CA ARG A 14 -9.35 19.31 -22.49
C ARG A 14 -8.89 19.65 -21.08
N ARG A 15 -9.84 19.80 -20.17
CA ARG A 15 -9.56 19.84 -18.74
C ARG A 15 -9.28 18.41 -18.29
N THR A 16 -8.02 18.06 -18.09
CA THR A 16 -7.66 16.81 -17.43
C THR A 16 -7.79 17.05 -15.92
N LEU A 17 -8.76 16.40 -15.30
CA LEU A 17 -8.79 16.30 -13.85
C LEU A 17 -7.60 15.42 -13.46
N LYS A 18 -6.65 15.98 -12.75
CA LYS A 18 -5.56 15.20 -12.16
C LYS A 18 -6.17 14.27 -11.12
N GLY A 19 -6.25 12.96 -11.41
CA GLY A 19 -6.72 11.97 -10.46
C GLY A 19 -5.84 11.98 -9.21
N ASP A 20 -6.45 11.82 -8.05
CA ASP A 20 -5.73 11.52 -6.82
C ASP A 20 -5.86 10.02 -6.55
N THR A 21 -4.80 9.40 -6.04
CA THR A 21 -4.87 8.01 -5.59
C THR A 21 -5.18 8.04 -4.10
N LEU A 22 -6.38 7.57 -3.76
CA LEU A 22 -6.79 7.37 -2.38
C LEU A 22 -6.52 5.93 -1.97
N SER A 23 -5.88 5.74 -0.83
CA SER A 23 -5.61 4.43 -0.24
C SER A 23 -6.22 4.34 1.14
N LEU A 24 -7.02 3.30 1.38
CA LEU A 24 -7.60 2.99 2.67
C LEU A 24 -6.79 1.89 3.35
N SER A 25 -6.35 2.11 4.58
CA SER A 25 -5.72 1.13 5.44
C SER A 25 -6.51 0.95 6.73
N LEU A 26 -6.42 -0.23 7.33
CA LEU A 26 -6.94 -0.51 8.67
C LEU A 26 -5.76 -0.68 9.61
N GLN A 27 -5.61 0.25 10.54
CA GLN A 27 -4.53 0.26 11.52
C GLN A 27 -5.02 -0.29 12.86
N THR A 28 -4.15 -0.95 13.60
CA THR A 28 -4.50 -1.47 14.93
C THR A 28 -3.78 -0.71 16.02
N ASN A 29 -4.32 -0.72 17.24
CA ASN A 29 -3.67 -0.14 18.41
C ASN A 29 -2.47 -0.97 18.93
N GLY A 30 -2.03 -1.99 18.17
CA GLY A 30 -0.93 -2.88 18.55
C GLY A 30 -1.36 -4.11 19.35
N VAL A 31 -2.64 -4.21 19.71
CA VAL A 31 -3.19 -5.46 20.25
C VAL A 31 -3.32 -6.46 19.09
N PRO A 32 -2.80 -7.69 19.25
CA PRO A 32 -2.87 -8.70 18.20
C PRO A 32 -4.31 -9.05 17.83
N LEU A 33 -4.61 -9.11 16.52
CA LEU A 33 -5.87 -9.65 16.01
C LEU A 33 -5.83 -11.18 15.93
N PHE A 34 -5.52 -11.77 17.07
CA PHE A 34 -5.43 -13.22 17.25
C PHE A 34 -6.07 -13.60 18.57
N GLN A 35 -6.87 -14.67 18.59
CA GLN A 35 -7.30 -15.34 19.80
C GLN A 35 -7.14 -16.85 19.67
N GLY A 36 -6.51 -17.46 20.67
CA GLY A 36 -6.43 -18.90 20.82
C GLY A 36 -7.41 -19.41 21.86
N LEU A 37 -8.05 -20.57 21.59
CA LEU A 37 -8.89 -21.29 22.52
C LEU A 37 -8.19 -22.57 22.96
N ASN A 38 -7.95 -22.74 24.25
CA ASN A 38 -7.45 -24.01 24.80
C ASN A 38 -8.57 -25.06 24.74
N PRO A 39 -8.37 -26.19 24.05
CA PRO A 39 -9.43 -27.20 23.89
C PRO A 39 -9.84 -27.88 25.18
N ASP A 40 -8.94 -27.99 26.17
CA ASP A 40 -9.19 -28.74 27.40
C ASP A 40 -9.91 -27.86 28.46
N THR A 41 -9.49 -26.60 28.58
CA THR A 41 -9.98 -25.65 29.56
C THR A 41 -11.00 -24.66 29.02
N PHE A 42 -11.07 -24.51 27.70
CA PHE A 42 -11.87 -23.51 26.99
C PHE A 42 -11.50 -22.07 27.38
N THR A 43 -10.29 -21.87 27.89
CA THR A 43 -9.78 -20.54 28.14
C THR A 43 -9.31 -19.90 26.85
N VAL A 44 -9.59 -18.58 26.71
CA VAL A 44 -9.21 -17.77 25.56
C VAL A 44 -7.93 -16.97 25.91
N SER A 45 -7.00 -16.87 24.97
CA SER A 45 -5.78 -16.06 25.12
C SER A 45 -5.40 -15.43 23.77
N PRO A 46 -5.07 -14.11 23.72
CA PRO A 46 -5.28 -13.12 24.78
C PRO A 46 -6.76 -12.88 25.09
N LYS A 47 -7.07 -12.44 26.31
CA LYS A 47 -8.44 -12.08 26.69
C LYS A 47 -8.74 -10.64 26.33
N TRP A 48 -9.52 -10.45 25.27
CA TRP A 48 -9.95 -9.13 24.85
C TRP A 48 -11.07 -8.54 25.72
N SER A 49 -11.73 -9.38 26.50
CA SER A 49 -12.74 -8.94 27.50
C SER A 49 -12.12 -8.17 28.68
N GLU A 50 -10.79 -8.21 28.88
CA GLU A 50 -10.10 -7.48 29.93
C GLU A 50 -9.82 -6.03 29.52
N SER A 51 -10.00 -5.10 30.48
CA SER A 51 -9.72 -3.68 30.25
C SER A 51 -8.27 -3.45 29.84
N GLY A 52 -8.07 -2.60 28.84
CA GLY A 52 -6.76 -2.30 28.26
C GLY A 52 -6.23 -3.32 27.25
N LYS A 53 -6.96 -4.41 27.01
CA LYS A 53 -6.60 -5.45 26.02
C LYS A 53 -7.54 -5.48 24.80
N HIS A 54 -8.41 -4.49 24.66
CA HIS A 54 -9.32 -4.40 23.53
C HIS A 54 -8.57 -4.07 22.25
N PRO A 55 -8.65 -4.87 21.18
CA PRO A 55 -8.24 -4.45 19.87
C PRO A 55 -9.06 -3.25 19.42
N VAL A 56 -8.38 -2.23 18.88
CA VAL A 56 -9.02 -1.09 18.22
C VAL A 56 -8.48 -1.05 16.81
N ILE A 57 -9.37 -1.02 15.84
CA ILE A 57 -9.06 -1.00 14.41
C ILE A 57 -9.56 0.34 13.87
N THR A 58 -8.65 1.15 13.35
CA THR A 58 -8.93 2.50 12.87
C THR A 58 -8.77 2.55 11.35
N PRO A 59 -9.81 2.95 10.60
CA PRO A 59 -9.69 3.19 9.18
C PRO A 59 -8.92 4.50 8.95
N VAL A 60 -7.87 4.43 8.13
CA VAL A 60 -7.03 5.58 7.79
C VAL A 60 -7.01 5.74 6.27
N ILE A 61 -7.42 6.92 5.82
CA ILE A 61 -7.35 7.28 4.41
C ILE A 61 -6.09 8.09 4.13
N SER A 62 -5.41 7.75 3.06
CA SER A 62 -4.23 8.47 2.57
C SER A 62 -4.47 8.95 1.16
N SER A 63 -3.98 10.15 0.85
CA SER A 63 -4.01 10.76 -0.47
C SER A 63 -2.57 10.89 -0.97
N ALA A 64 -2.29 10.37 -2.16
CA ALA A 64 -0.96 10.51 -2.78
C ALA A 64 -0.57 11.98 -3.02
N ARG A 65 -1.56 12.87 -3.10
CA ARG A 65 -1.36 14.32 -3.31
C ARG A 65 -1.46 15.16 -2.05
N LYS A 66 -1.54 14.54 -0.86
CA LYS A 66 -1.78 15.25 0.41
C LYS A 66 -3.05 16.11 0.43
N ASN A 67 -4.03 15.80 -0.38
CA ASN A 67 -5.31 16.45 -0.23
C ASN A 67 -5.90 16.12 1.13
N ASN A 68 -6.61 17.07 1.70
CA ASN A 68 -7.35 16.82 2.93
C ASN A 68 -8.57 15.96 2.57
N VAL A 69 -8.52 14.70 2.99
CA VAL A 69 -9.58 13.71 2.76
C VAL A 69 -10.13 13.31 4.11
N THR A 70 -11.44 13.32 4.24
CA THR A 70 -12.13 12.86 5.45
C THR A 70 -12.91 11.60 5.16
N LEU A 71 -12.96 10.67 6.12
CA LEU A 71 -13.85 9.51 6.06
C LEU A 71 -15.15 9.82 6.76
N THR A 72 -16.25 9.39 6.15
CA THR A 72 -17.62 9.55 6.67
C THR A 72 -18.43 8.28 6.42
N SER A 73 -19.66 8.22 6.92
CA SER A 73 -20.57 7.06 6.69
C SER A 73 -19.96 5.73 7.15
N HIS A 74 -19.34 5.75 8.33
CA HIS A 74 -18.63 4.59 8.85
C HIS A 74 -19.57 3.42 9.12
N ALA A 75 -19.31 2.27 8.50
CA ALA A 75 -20.01 1.02 8.74
C ALA A 75 -19.03 -0.14 8.86
N TRP A 76 -19.40 -1.11 9.68
CA TRP A 76 -18.61 -2.33 9.87
C TRP A 76 -19.48 -3.58 9.79
N ALA A 77 -18.93 -4.62 9.18
CA ALA A 77 -19.53 -5.94 9.15
C ALA A 77 -18.56 -6.98 9.75
N TYR A 78 -19.10 -7.95 10.46
CA TYR A 78 -18.39 -9.08 11.03
C TYR A 78 -18.89 -10.35 10.37
N ASN A 79 -18.00 -11.12 9.75
CA ASN A 79 -18.31 -12.32 8.97
C ASN A 79 -19.47 -12.10 7.97
N GLY A 80 -19.43 -10.96 7.28
CA GLY A 80 -20.42 -10.57 6.28
C GLY A 80 -21.73 -10.03 6.84
N LYS A 81 -21.92 -9.99 8.17
CA LYS A 81 -23.10 -9.44 8.82
C LYS A 81 -22.84 -8.03 9.31
N ASP A 82 -23.69 -7.08 8.89
CA ASP A 82 -23.64 -5.69 9.35
C ASP A 82 -23.78 -5.62 10.88
N LEU A 83 -22.95 -4.82 11.52
CA LEU A 83 -22.97 -4.60 12.97
C LEU A 83 -24.04 -3.59 13.40
N GLY A 84 -24.73 -2.94 12.48
CA GLY A 84 -25.92 -2.12 12.72
C GLY A 84 -25.66 -0.87 13.55
N PHE A 85 -24.58 -0.15 13.28
CA PHE A 85 -24.30 1.14 13.89
C PHE A 85 -25.16 2.23 13.25
N SER A 86 -25.51 3.25 14.06
CA SER A 86 -26.16 4.45 13.54
C SER A 86 -25.17 5.34 12.81
N PHE A 87 -25.67 6.18 11.89
CA PHE A 87 -24.83 7.18 11.19
C PHE A 87 -24.79 8.54 11.89
N SER A 88 -25.32 8.63 13.12
CA SER A 88 -25.44 9.89 13.87
C SER A 88 -24.88 9.76 15.28
N GLY A 89 -24.26 10.82 15.76
CA GLY A 89 -23.74 10.90 17.11
C GLY A 89 -22.24 11.20 17.16
N THR A 90 -21.72 11.25 18.37
CA THR A 90 -20.29 11.40 18.68
C THR A 90 -19.88 10.40 19.77
N GLY A 91 -18.63 9.97 19.77
CA GLY A 91 -18.11 9.02 20.74
C GLY A 91 -18.41 7.56 20.40
N TRP A 92 -18.36 6.70 21.42
CA TRP A 92 -18.48 5.25 21.26
C TRP A 92 -19.93 4.77 21.32
N GLU A 93 -20.38 4.07 20.30
CA GLU A 93 -21.64 3.35 20.24
C GLU A 93 -21.42 1.85 20.33
N THR A 94 -22.21 1.14 21.14
CA THR A 94 -22.19 -0.33 21.14
C THR A 94 -23.11 -0.84 20.04
N SER A 95 -22.65 -1.82 19.25
CA SER A 95 -23.46 -2.43 18.21
C SER A 95 -24.77 -2.99 18.75
N ALA A 96 -25.87 -2.68 18.08
CA ALA A 96 -27.18 -3.22 18.40
C ALA A 96 -27.34 -4.69 17.98
N VAL A 97 -26.50 -5.16 17.06
CA VAL A 97 -26.53 -6.51 16.51
C VAL A 97 -25.61 -7.45 17.27
N ASP A 98 -24.43 -6.94 17.68
CA ASP A 98 -23.43 -7.72 18.42
C ASP A 98 -22.68 -6.84 19.41
N ASN A 99 -23.03 -6.94 20.67
CA ASN A 99 -22.51 -6.09 21.75
C ASN A 99 -21.00 -6.27 22.04
N ARG A 100 -20.33 -7.21 21.38
CA ARG A 100 -18.88 -7.38 21.43
C ARG A 100 -18.13 -6.26 20.71
N PHE A 101 -18.82 -5.47 19.90
CA PHE A 101 -18.23 -4.42 19.06
C PHE A 101 -18.73 -3.03 19.44
N LYS A 102 -17.82 -2.06 19.38
CA LYS A 102 -18.14 -0.63 19.58
C LYS A 102 -17.52 0.20 18.46
N LEU A 103 -18.29 1.13 17.91
CA LEU A 103 -17.85 2.11 16.91
C LEU A 103 -17.58 3.45 17.56
N ASN A 104 -16.48 4.08 17.24
CA ASN A 104 -16.24 5.49 17.49
C ASN A 104 -16.70 6.32 16.29
N HIS A 105 -17.74 7.10 16.45
CA HIS A 105 -18.30 7.92 15.37
C HIS A 105 -17.37 9.07 14.92
N THR A 106 -16.37 9.42 15.71
CA THR A 106 -15.46 10.54 15.39
C THR A 106 -14.48 10.19 14.29
N ASP A 107 -13.97 8.96 14.29
CA ASP A 107 -12.90 8.51 13.39
C ASP A 107 -13.18 7.17 12.70
N GLY A 108 -14.35 6.57 12.98
CA GLY A 108 -14.75 5.27 12.43
C GLY A 108 -14.05 4.07 13.05
N SER A 109 -13.29 4.25 14.14
CA SER A 109 -12.60 3.15 14.81
C SER A 109 -13.57 2.12 15.37
N LEU A 110 -13.26 0.82 15.20
CA LEU A 110 -13.97 -0.30 15.80
C LEU A 110 -13.17 -0.85 16.97
N SER A 111 -13.80 -0.97 18.14
CA SER A 111 -13.22 -1.65 19.30
C SER A 111 -13.90 -3.00 19.52
N ILE A 112 -13.12 -4.07 19.72
CA ILE A 112 -13.60 -5.40 20.10
C ILE A 112 -13.46 -5.49 21.62
N VAL A 113 -14.60 -5.52 22.34
CA VAL A 113 -14.62 -5.41 23.81
C VAL A 113 -14.92 -6.75 24.51
N ALA A 114 -15.02 -7.83 23.75
CA ALA A 114 -15.23 -9.17 24.27
C ALA A 114 -14.46 -10.21 23.46
N ASP A 115 -14.29 -11.40 24.02
CA ASP A 115 -13.63 -12.50 23.35
C ASP A 115 -14.49 -13.03 22.21
N LEU A 116 -13.87 -13.29 21.05
CA LEU A 116 -14.51 -13.86 19.86
C LEU A 116 -14.35 -15.38 19.82
N ALA A 117 -13.15 -15.87 20.18
CA ALA A 117 -12.89 -17.30 20.26
C ALA A 117 -13.81 -17.98 21.29
N SER A 118 -14.43 -19.08 20.91
CA SER A 118 -15.35 -19.85 21.77
C SER A 118 -15.49 -21.29 21.26
N LYS A 119 -16.22 -22.13 21.99
CA LYS A 119 -16.53 -23.51 21.54
C LYS A 119 -17.22 -23.57 20.17
N VAL A 120 -17.94 -22.51 19.79
CA VAL A 120 -18.70 -22.42 18.55
C VAL A 120 -18.05 -21.51 17.51
N ASN A 121 -16.99 -20.80 17.88
CA ASN A 121 -16.19 -19.98 16.98
C ASN A 121 -14.71 -20.34 17.15
N GLN A 122 -14.21 -21.17 16.24
CA GLN A 122 -12.87 -21.75 16.25
C GLN A 122 -12.11 -21.50 14.96
N ASP A 123 -12.76 -20.82 13.99
CA ASP A 123 -12.22 -20.47 12.69
C ASP A 123 -11.87 -18.99 12.65
N SER A 124 -11.05 -18.60 11.67
CA SER A 124 -10.72 -17.20 11.45
C SER A 124 -11.95 -16.38 11.08
N ASP A 125 -12.04 -15.20 11.64
CA ASP A 125 -13.10 -14.24 11.41
C ASP A 125 -12.62 -13.12 10.46
N THR A 126 -13.56 -12.45 9.82
CA THR A 126 -13.27 -11.29 8.95
C THR A 126 -14.07 -10.08 9.40
N LEU A 127 -13.39 -8.95 9.54
CA LEU A 127 -14.03 -7.64 9.69
C LEU A 127 -13.91 -6.88 8.37
N LYS A 128 -15.01 -6.28 7.94
CA LYS A 128 -15.06 -5.42 6.76
C LYS A 128 -15.50 -4.02 7.17
N TYR A 129 -14.66 -3.05 6.89
CA TYR A 129 -15.00 -1.63 6.94
C TYR A 129 -15.58 -1.18 5.61
N SER A 130 -16.57 -0.32 5.64
CA SER A 130 -17.04 0.49 4.52
C SER A 130 -17.32 1.92 4.98
N GLY A 131 -17.07 2.87 4.10
CA GLY A 131 -17.27 4.30 4.36
C GLY A 131 -17.03 5.12 3.12
N ASP A 132 -17.23 6.42 3.23
CA ASP A 132 -17.09 7.36 2.14
C ASP A 132 -15.89 8.28 2.36
N ALA A 133 -14.97 8.30 1.40
CA ALA A 133 -13.88 9.28 1.36
C ALA A 133 -14.36 10.56 0.68
N VAL A 134 -14.37 11.67 1.41
CA VAL A 134 -14.79 12.98 0.91
C VAL A 134 -13.57 13.82 0.56
N LEU A 135 -13.45 14.18 -0.71
CA LEU A 135 -12.41 15.04 -1.26
C LEU A 135 -13.06 16.24 -1.96
N GLY A 136 -13.06 17.39 -1.30
CA GLY A 136 -13.76 18.57 -1.79
C GLY A 136 -15.27 18.33 -1.90
N ALA A 137 -15.82 18.44 -3.11
CA ALA A 137 -17.22 18.16 -3.40
C ALA A 137 -17.50 16.73 -3.89
N SER A 138 -16.48 15.89 -3.95
CA SER A 138 -16.60 14.52 -4.47
C SER A 138 -16.53 13.49 -3.33
N THR A 139 -17.33 12.44 -3.47
CA THR A 139 -17.42 11.35 -2.52
C THR A 139 -17.06 10.03 -3.23
N TYR A 140 -16.23 9.23 -2.60
CA TYR A 140 -15.74 7.96 -3.14
C TYR A 140 -16.00 6.85 -2.11
N PRO A 141 -16.76 5.80 -2.47
CA PRO A 141 -16.96 4.66 -1.58
C PRO A 141 -15.63 3.90 -1.40
N MET A 142 -15.31 3.60 -0.16
CA MET A 142 -14.10 2.90 0.25
C MET A 142 -14.46 1.66 1.05
N GLU A 143 -13.79 0.55 0.76
CA GLU A 143 -13.96 -0.69 1.51
C GLU A 143 -12.59 -1.33 1.78
N LYS A 144 -12.46 -1.96 2.96
CA LYS A 144 -11.28 -2.73 3.34
C LYS A 144 -11.65 -3.81 4.33
N SER A 145 -11.06 -4.99 4.16
CA SER A 145 -11.21 -6.10 5.12
C SER A 145 -9.92 -6.34 5.88
N ILE A 146 -10.05 -6.88 7.09
CA ILE A 146 -8.98 -7.36 7.92
C ILE A 146 -9.43 -8.67 8.60
N ASP A 147 -8.54 -9.65 8.66
CA ASP A 147 -8.83 -10.93 9.24
C ASP A 147 -8.42 -10.97 10.72
N ILE A 148 -9.22 -11.67 11.50
CA ILE A 148 -8.96 -12.01 12.89
C ILE A 148 -8.67 -13.51 12.94
N LEU A 149 -7.47 -13.86 13.34
CA LEU A 149 -7.10 -15.26 13.47
C LEU A 149 -7.68 -15.83 14.78
N VAL A 150 -8.63 -16.73 14.66
CA VAL A 150 -9.13 -17.55 15.76
C VAL A 150 -8.65 -18.98 15.56
N SER A 151 -8.08 -19.61 16.58
CA SER A 151 -7.54 -20.96 16.46
C SER A 151 -7.65 -21.76 17.73
N MET A 152 -7.90 -23.05 17.57
CA MET A 152 -7.77 -24.04 18.65
C MET A 152 -6.29 -24.28 18.92
N LEU A 153 -5.87 -24.07 20.15
CA LEU A 153 -4.48 -24.23 20.59
C LEU A 153 -4.29 -25.57 21.29
N GLY A 154 -3.94 -26.60 20.52
CA GLY A 154 -3.61 -27.93 21.06
C GLY A 154 -2.09 -28.16 21.12
N GLY A 155 -1.57 -28.74 22.22
CA GLY A 155 -0.16 -29.09 22.37
C GLY A 155 0.78 -27.87 22.63
N SER A 156 2.09 -28.06 22.39
CA SER A 156 3.11 -27.02 22.58
C SER A 156 3.38 -26.25 21.28
N SER A 157 2.35 -25.65 20.69
CA SER A 157 2.48 -24.89 19.46
C SER A 157 2.69 -23.42 19.76
N TYR A 158 3.47 -22.76 18.91
CA TYR A 158 3.66 -21.31 18.95
C TYR A 158 2.85 -20.64 17.85
N PHE A 159 2.27 -19.50 18.18
CA PHE A 159 1.61 -18.62 17.24
C PHE A 159 2.20 -17.22 17.38
N GLY A 160 2.58 -16.64 16.27
CA GLY A 160 3.18 -15.32 16.25
C GLY A 160 2.58 -14.45 15.15
N GLY A 161 2.84 -13.18 15.27
CA GLY A 161 2.44 -12.20 14.27
C GLY A 161 3.21 -10.91 14.44
N VAL A 162 2.87 -9.97 13.58
CA VAL A 162 3.38 -8.61 13.64
C VAL A 162 2.24 -7.66 13.33
N SER A 163 2.05 -6.68 14.20
CA SER A 163 1.23 -5.51 13.90
C SER A 163 2.14 -4.33 13.57
N ALA A 164 1.62 -3.34 12.88
CA ALA A 164 2.32 -2.09 12.63
C ALA A 164 1.41 -0.92 12.99
N ASP A 165 1.99 0.18 13.43
CA ASP A 165 1.26 1.43 13.62
C ASP A 165 0.74 1.98 12.29
N THR A 166 1.47 1.72 11.20
CA THR A 166 1.02 1.95 9.82
C THR A 166 1.63 0.91 8.89
N THR A 167 0.90 0.52 7.85
CA THR A 167 1.40 -0.28 6.73
C THR A 167 1.55 0.54 5.46
N VAL A 168 1.23 1.84 5.52
CA VAL A 168 1.33 2.76 4.39
C VAL A 168 2.03 4.03 4.87
N LEU A 169 3.21 4.30 4.32
CA LEU A 169 3.95 5.52 4.54
C LEU A 169 3.48 6.57 3.54
N SER A 170 2.67 7.51 4.00
CA SER A 170 2.26 8.66 3.23
C SER A 170 3.19 9.85 3.49
N LYS A 171 3.04 10.91 2.71
CA LYS A 171 3.82 12.13 2.90
C LYS A 171 3.64 12.69 4.31
N GLY A 172 4.76 12.92 4.99
CA GLY A 172 4.82 13.34 6.40
C GLY A 172 5.00 12.21 7.39
N GLN A 173 4.82 10.95 6.98
CA GLN A 173 5.19 9.77 7.74
C GLN A 173 6.58 9.31 7.28
N THR A 174 7.54 9.32 8.18
CA THR A 174 8.93 8.97 7.86
C THR A 174 9.31 7.57 8.31
N GLN A 175 8.42 6.90 9.04
CA GLN A 175 8.67 5.59 9.61
C GLN A 175 7.38 4.83 9.93
N ALA A 176 7.50 3.52 10.02
CA ALA A 176 6.54 2.59 10.60
C ALA A 176 7.19 1.82 11.75
N VAL A 177 6.40 1.45 12.76
CA VAL A 177 6.89 0.66 13.90
C VAL A 177 6.21 -0.71 13.87
N LEU A 178 7.00 -1.75 13.64
CA LEU A 178 6.56 -3.13 13.71
C LEU A 178 6.56 -3.60 15.16
N LYS A 179 5.46 -4.19 15.60
CA LYS A 179 5.29 -4.77 16.93
C LYS A 179 5.08 -6.27 16.82
N PRO A 180 6.14 -7.08 16.90
CA PRO A 180 6.03 -8.53 16.93
C PRO A 180 5.38 -9.00 18.23
N TRP A 181 4.65 -10.10 18.14
CA TRP A 181 4.03 -10.76 19.27
C TRP A 181 4.07 -12.28 19.09
N LEU A 182 4.19 -13.01 20.20
CA LEU A 182 4.25 -14.47 20.20
C LEU A 182 3.45 -15.05 21.36
N PHE A 183 2.65 -16.07 21.07
CA PHE A 183 1.88 -16.83 22.04
C PHE A 183 2.27 -18.31 21.99
N ASN A 184 2.22 -18.93 23.16
CA ASN A 184 2.34 -20.37 23.31
C ASN A 184 0.96 -20.95 23.69
N SER A 185 0.54 -22.00 23.00
CA SER A 185 -0.72 -22.67 23.26
C SER A 185 -0.93 -23.13 24.72
N ALA A 186 0.15 -23.43 25.42
CA ALA A 186 0.10 -23.94 26.81
C ALA A 186 0.15 -22.83 27.87
N GLY A 187 0.69 -21.65 27.58
CA GLY A 187 1.02 -20.63 28.58
C GLY A 187 0.58 -19.20 28.27
N GLY A 188 0.00 -18.95 27.11
CA GLY A 188 -0.38 -17.59 26.71
C GLY A 188 0.77 -16.80 26.10
N GLU A 189 0.89 -15.51 26.42
CA GLU A 189 1.89 -14.62 25.85
C GLU A 189 3.32 -15.03 26.23
N VAL A 190 4.20 -15.13 25.24
CA VAL A 190 5.62 -15.43 25.44
C VAL A 190 6.36 -14.12 25.65
N SER A 191 6.87 -13.93 26.87
CA SER A 191 7.56 -12.68 27.27
C SER A 191 9.06 -12.66 26.94
N SER A 192 9.64 -13.80 26.55
CA SER A 192 11.07 -13.90 26.23
C SER A 192 11.27 -14.64 24.90
N TYR A 193 11.58 -13.89 23.85
CA TYR A 193 11.90 -14.42 22.53
C TYR A 193 12.82 -13.44 21.80
N SER A 194 13.45 -13.88 20.72
CA SER A 194 14.11 -12.99 19.77
C SER A 194 13.48 -13.09 18.39
N VAL A 195 13.65 -12.03 17.60
CA VAL A 195 13.12 -11.93 16.24
C VAL A 195 14.28 -11.66 15.31
N LYS A 196 14.44 -12.50 14.28
CA LYS A 196 15.23 -12.17 13.10
C LYS A 196 14.32 -11.54 12.07
N LEU A 197 14.66 -10.34 11.65
CA LEU A 197 13.95 -9.61 10.59
C LEU A 197 14.71 -9.76 9.28
N TYR A 198 14.02 -10.17 8.26
CA TYR A 198 14.55 -10.31 6.91
C TYR A 198 13.83 -9.36 5.95
N ARG A 199 14.58 -8.82 4.98
CA ARG A 199 14.04 -8.04 3.87
C ARG A 199 13.68 -8.97 2.71
N GLY A 200 12.54 -8.74 2.05
CA GLY A 200 12.10 -9.53 0.91
C GLY A 200 11.65 -10.94 1.27
N SER A 201 12.04 -11.94 0.49
CA SER A 201 11.60 -13.33 0.61
C SER A 201 12.09 -14.08 1.87
N GLY A 202 12.84 -13.41 2.75
CA GLY A 202 13.28 -13.96 4.04
C GLY A 202 14.65 -14.64 4.00
N THR A 203 15.52 -14.21 3.11
CA THR A 203 16.93 -14.62 3.04
C THR A 203 17.90 -13.50 3.36
N ASP A 204 17.50 -12.23 3.19
CA ASP A 204 18.33 -11.05 3.44
C ASP A 204 18.10 -10.54 4.87
N LEU A 205 18.97 -10.96 5.81
CA LEU A 205 18.85 -10.57 7.21
C LEU A 205 19.08 -9.06 7.38
N ALA A 206 18.06 -8.38 7.90
CA ALA A 206 18.10 -6.96 8.21
C ALA A 206 18.52 -6.68 9.67
N GLY A 207 18.18 -7.58 10.61
CA GLY A 207 18.57 -7.44 11.99
C GLY A 207 18.08 -8.57 12.89
N THR A 208 18.61 -8.61 14.10
CA THR A 208 18.14 -9.51 15.18
C THR A 208 17.80 -8.68 16.40
N TYR A 209 16.62 -8.90 16.96
CA TYR A 209 16.04 -8.11 18.05
C TYR A 209 15.67 -9.02 19.19
N ASN A 210 16.15 -8.74 20.38
CA ASN A 210 15.82 -9.47 21.59
C ASN A 210 14.65 -8.78 22.28
N ASN A 211 13.56 -9.51 22.48
CA ASN A 211 12.35 -9.07 23.16
C ASN A 211 11.89 -7.66 22.70
N PRO A 212 11.52 -7.46 21.44
CA PRO A 212 11.30 -6.13 20.85
C PRO A 212 9.95 -5.51 21.24
N VAL A 213 9.70 -5.36 22.55
CA VAL A 213 8.43 -4.80 23.09
C VAL A 213 8.19 -3.35 22.68
N SER A 214 9.25 -2.57 22.44
CA SER A 214 9.15 -1.20 21.92
C SER A 214 8.86 -1.15 20.42
N GLY A 215 8.94 -2.30 19.76
CA GLY A 215 8.82 -2.42 18.31
C GLY A 215 10.15 -2.26 17.55
N ILE A 216 10.06 -2.48 16.23
CA ILE A 216 11.19 -2.36 15.30
C ILE A 216 10.82 -1.25 14.31
N THR A 217 11.63 -0.20 14.26
CA THR A 217 11.38 0.94 13.37
C THR A 217 11.86 0.62 11.96
N ILE A 218 10.98 0.84 11.00
CA ILE A 218 11.25 0.79 9.56
C ILE A 218 11.17 2.22 9.05
N HIS A 219 12.20 2.68 8.34
CA HIS A 219 12.27 4.03 7.80
C HIS A 219 11.69 4.10 6.39
N ARG A 220 11.17 5.26 6.01
CA ARG A 220 10.77 5.52 4.62
C ARG A 220 12.01 5.60 3.72
N ASP A 221 12.99 6.38 4.15
CA ASP A 221 14.18 6.67 3.36
C ASP A 221 15.36 5.84 3.86
N LYS A 222 16.22 5.41 2.94
CA LYS A 222 17.45 4.70 3.26
C LYS A 222 18.43 5.63 3.99
N THR A 223 18.92 5.21 5.15
CA THR A 223 19.81 6.04 6.01
C THR A 223 21.30 5.79 5.76
N GLY A 224 21.66 4.81 4.94
CA GLY A 224 23.06 4.49 4.59
C GLY A 224 23.15 3.24 3.72
N ASP A 225 24.33 2.96 3.17
CA ASP A 225 24.52 1.87 2.19
C ASP A 225 24.20 0.47 2.75
N THR A 226 24.38 0.26 4.05
CA THR A 226 24.11 -1.01 4.72
C THR A 226 22.70 -1.07 5.35
N ASP A 227 21.94 0.02 5.28
CA ASP A 227 20.60 0.07 5.83
C ASP A 227 19.67 -0.87 5.08
N LYS A 228 18.97 -1.74 5.80
CA LYS A 228 17.98 -2.68 5.29
C LYS A 228 16.59 -2.46 5.89
N LEU A 229 16.47 -1.49 6.79
CA LEU A 229 15.24 -1.16 7.51
C LEU A 229 14.50 0.01 6.86
N TYR A 230 14.40 0.01 5.55
CA TYR A 230 13.71 1.06 4.79
C TYR A 230 12.74 0.48 3.78
N VAL A 231 11.82 1.31 3.33
CA VAL A 231 10.84 1.00 2.28
C VAL A 231 11.15 1.86 1.08
N ASP A 232 11.31 1.23 -0.08
CA ASP A 232 11.53 1.94 -1.35
C ASP A 232 10.18 2.34 -1.99
N SER A 233 9.37 1.40 -2.40
CA SER A 233 7.99 1.66 -2.84
C SER A 233 7.04 0.65 -2.21
N HIS A 234 7.40 -0.61 -2.26
CA HIS A 234 6.73 -1.73 -1.62
C HIS A 234 7.77 -2.66 -1.04
N GLN A 235 7.69 -2.94 0.25
CA GLN A 235 8.66 -3.81 0.91
C GLN A 235 7.98 -4.85 1.78
N LEU A 236 8.25 -6.13 1.48
CA LEU A 236 7.93 -7.24 2.36
C LEU A 236 9.04 -7.38 3.41
N PHE A 237 8.64 -7.50 4.67
CA PHE A 237 9.49 -7.92 5.79
C PHE A 237 9.02 -9.27 6.32
N VAL A 238 9.96 -10.18 6.54
CA VAL A 238 9.68 -11.50 7.11
C VAL A 238 10.32 -11.58 8.49
N LEU A 239 9.53 -11.98 9.48
CA LEU A 239 9.95 -12.13 10.88
C LEU A 239 10.03 -13.62 11.23
N GLU A 240 11.15 -14.04 11.78
CA GLU A 240 11.37 -15.38 12.32
C GLU A 240 11.53 -15.29 13.83
N PHE A 241 10.63 -15.91 14.55
CA PHE A 241 10.61 -15.93 16.03
C PHE A 241 11.44 -17.08 16.56
N ILE A 242 12.28 -16.77 17.55
CA ILE A 242 13.23 -17.73 18.14
C ILE A 242 12.99 -17.78 19.65
N VAL A 243 12.75 -18.99 20.15
CA VAL A 243 12.63 -19.31 21.58
C VAL A 243 13.65 -20.37 21.91
N ASP A 244 14.45 -20.19 22.96
CA ASP A 244 15.49 -21.10 23.42
C ASP A 244 16.47 -21.53 22.29
N GLY A 245 16.76 -20.59 21.38
CA GLY A 245 17.66 -20.81 20.24
C GLY A 245 17.06 -21.54 19.04
N ALA A 246 15.80 -21.98 19.10
CA ALA A 246 15.09 -22.63 18.01
C ALA A 246 14.09 -21.67 17.32
N ALA A 247 14.02 -21.71 15.98
CA ALA A 247 12.98 -21.02 15.23
C ALA A 247 11.64 -21.73 15.44
N VAL A 248 10.64 -21.01 15.98
CA VAL A 248 9.35 -21.56 16.38
C VAL A 248 8.19 -21.06 15.52
N TYR A 249 8.32 -19.88 14.91
CA TYR A 249 7.26 -19.31 14.07
C TYR A 249 7.84 -18.33 13.04
N ARG A 250 7.13 -18.16 11.93
CA ARG A 250 7.53 -17.23 10.87
C ARG A 250 6.31 -16.54 10.28
N THR A 251 6.39 -15.24 10.07
CA THR A 251 5.31 -14.43 9.49
C THR A 251 5.90 -13.31 8.64
N GLY A 252 5.04 -12.62 7.89
CA GLY A 252 5.45 -11.48 7.06
C GLY A 252 4.49 -10.32 7.16
N ILE A 253 5.00 -9.13 6.86
CA ILE A 253 4.22 -7.90 6.74
C ILE A 253 4.77 -7.08 5.57
N SER A 254 3.88 -6.50 4.78
CA SER A 254 4.25 -5.57 3.72
C SER A 254 3.99 -4.13 4.15
N ILE A 255 4.89 -3.24 3.78
CA ILE A 255 4.76 -1.80 3.98
C ILE A 255 4.89 -1.14 2.61
N ASP A 256 3.97 -0.24 2.31
CA ASP A 256 3.94 0.55 1.08
C ASP A 256 4.41 1.97 1.36
N ASP A 257 5.29 2.50 0.52
CA ASP A 257 5.58 3.93 0.47
C ASP A 257 4.81 4.56 -0.69
N ILE A 258 3.85 5.42 -0.36
CA ILE A 258 3.06 6.20 -1.33
C ILE A 258 3.41 7.68 -1.28
N SER A 259 4.57 8.01 -0.71
CA SER A 259 5.01 9.40 -0.51
C SER A 259 5.62 10.04 -1.76
N ASP A 260 5.76 9.29 -2.85
CA ASP A 260 6.32 9.78 -4.11
C ASP A 260 5.59 11.04 -4.57
N ILE A 261 6.30 12.15 -4.45
CA ILE A 261 5.80 13.47 -4.87
C ILE A 261 5.95 13.71 -6.36
N TYR A 262 6.64 12.80 -7.07
CA TYR A 262 6.92 12.95 -8.49
C TYR A 262 6.14 11.95 -9.34
N GLN A 263 5.64 12.42 -10.46
CA GLN A 263 5.00 11.62 -11.48
C GLN A 263 5.81 11.68 -12.78
N LEU A 264 6.09 10.49 -13.34
CA LEU A 264 6.61 10.36 -14.68
C LEU A 264 5.46 10.27 -15.68
N ALA A 265 5.49 11.10 -16.72
CA ALA A 265 4.55 11.03 -17.82
C ALA A 265 5.29 10.93 -19.15
N LEU A 266 4.72 10.19 -20.10
CA LEU A 266 5.19 10.17 -21.48
C LEU A 266 4.43 11.22 -22.29
N ASN A 267 5.17 12.09 -22.95
CA ASN A 267 4.66 13.02 -23.95
C ASN A 267 5.17 12.63 -25.34
N SER A 268 4.31 12.67 -26.34
CA SER A 268 4.68 12.33 -27.70
C SER A 268 4.45 13.50 -28.64
N ILE A 269 5.35 13.66 -29.61
CA ILE A 269 5.29 14.68 -30.66
C ILE A 269 5.42 13.99 -32.01
N GLY A 270 4.52 14.34 -32.94
CA GLY A 270 4.49 13.77 -34.26
C GLY A 270 3.64 12.50 -34.37
N GLN A 271 3.71 11.87 -35.50
CA GLN A 271 3.07 10.58 -35.84
C GLN A 271 4.09 9.72 -36.56
N VAL A 272 3.94 8.40 -36.49
CA VAL A 272 4.75 7.48 -37.29
C VAL A 272 4.00 7.18 -38.57
N ASP A 273 4.64 7.47 -39.69
CA ASP A 273 4.23 7.01 -41.01
C ASP A 273 5.47 6.63 -41.85
N GLU A 274 5.33 6.46 -43.16
CA GLU A 274 6.43 6.06 -44.04
C GLU A 274 7.56 7.09 -44.09
N ASP A 275 7.26 8.38 -43.89
CA ASP A 275 8.17 9.50 -44.03
C ASP A 275 8.43 10.25 -42.69
N SER A 276 7.67 9.95 -41.66
CA SER A 276 7.68 10.66 -40.38
C SER A 276 7.94 9.74 -39.19
N ASN A 277 8.56 10.32 -38.15
CA ASN A 277 8.84 9.64 -36.90
C ASN A 277 8.04 10.28 -35.75
N GLN A 278 7.69 9.49 -34.74
CA GLN A 278 7.13 9.98 -33.49
C GLN A 278 8.20 10.01 -32.41
N THR A 279 8.32 11.15 -31.73
CA THR A 279 9.28 11.31 -30.64
C THR A 279 8.56 11.28 -29.30
N PHE A 280 9.05 10.45 -28.39
CA PHE A 280 8.57 10.35 -27.01
C PHE A 280 9.58 11.00 -26.05
N ARG A 281 9.07 11.73 -25.07
CA ARG A 281 9.86 12.32 -24.00
C ARG A 281 9.21 12.03 -22.67
N CYS A 282 10.02 11.70 -21.67
CA CYS A 282 9.59 11.67 -20.30
C CYS A 282 9.53 13.07 -19.71
N ILE A 283 8.49 13.34 -18.97
CA ILE A 283 8.29 14.57 -18.19
C ILE A 283 8.08 14.16 -16.74
N VAL A 284 8.85 14.77 -15.84
CA VAL A 284 8.66 14.62 -14.39
C VAL A 284 7.94 15.85 -13.87
N THR A 285 6.89 15.61 -13.11
CA THR A 285 6.11 16.68 -12.47
C THR A 285 6.05 16.41 -10.97
N ASN A 286 6.39 17.40 -10.17
CA ASN A 286 6.09 17.38 -8.75
C ASN A 286 4.57 17.48 -8.58
N CYS A 287 3.95 16.44 -8.02
CA CYS A 287 2.49 16.33 -7.91
C CYS A 287 1.87 17.37 -6.97
N GLU A 288 2.66 17.91 -6.03
CA GLU A 288 2.18 18.93 -5.10
C GLU A 288 2.11 20.32 -5.73
N THR A 289 3.21 20.70 -6.38
CA THR A 289 3.31 22.05 -6.97
C THR A 289 2.75 22.11 -8.39
N GLY A 290 2.60 20.95 -9.05
CA GLY A 290 2.23 20.84 -10.46
C GLY A 290 3.32 21.34 -11.41
N LYS A 291 4.53 21.57 -10.92
CA LYS A 291 5.67 22.11 -11.67
C LYS A 291 6.72 21.03 -11.92
N ALA A 292 7.56 21.27 -12.92
CA ALA A 292 8.78 20.49 -13.08
C ALA A 292 9.74 20.78 -11.92
N PRO A 293 10.52 19.77 -11.46
CA PRO A 293 11.61 19.98 -10.51
C PRO A 293 12.65 20.97 -11.06
N ARG A 294 13.39 21.57 -10.15
CA ARG A 294 14.46 22.53 -10.48
C ARG A 294 15.61 21.90 -11.27
N SER A 295 16.01 20.72 -10.86
CA SER A 295 17.00 19.91 -11.57
C SER A 295 16.63 18.43 -11.58
N ILE A 296 16.98 17.76 -12.66
CA ILE A 296 16.78 16.32 -12.83
C ILE A 296 18.02 15.74 -13.48
N SER A 297 18.55 14.67 -12.92
CA SER A 297 19.65 13.90 -13.50
C SER A 297 19.36 12.41 -13.40
N GLY A 298 20.07 11.58 -14.14
CA GLY A 298 19.91 10.14 -14.17
C GLY A 298 19.60 9.61 -15.56
N ASN A 299 19.02 8.41 -15.63
CA ASN A 299 18.76 7.70 -16.87
C ASN A 299 17.30 7.33 -17.02
N VAL A 300 16.85 7.28 -18.28
CA VAL A 300 15.54 6.80 -18.70
C VAL A 300 15.72 5.66 -19.68
N THR A 301 15.06 4.55 -19.46
CA THR A 301 15.00 3.41 -20.36
C THR A 301 13.64 3.37 -21.05
N PHE A 302 13.64 3.54 -22.37
CA PHE A 302 12.44 3.38 -23.18
C PHE A 302 12.39 1.98 -23.77
N VAL A 303 11.19 1.42 -23.83
CA VAL A 303 10.95 0.10 -24.41
C VAL A 303 9.75 0.17 -25.36
N ILE A 304 9.91 -0.35 -26.57
CA ILE A 304 8.82 -0.57 -27.50
C ILE A 304 8.33 -2.01 -27.34
N TYR A 305 7.05 -2.14 -27.06
CA TYR A 305 6.36 -3.42 -26.98
C TYR A 305 5.43 -3.63 -28.17
N THR A 306 5.34 -4.86 -28.60
CA THR A 306 4.26 -5.33 -29.49
C THR A 306 3.34 -6.23 -28.68
N ASP A 307 2.04 -6.09 -28.88
CA ASP A 307 1.05 -7.05 -28.42
C ASP A 307 0.68 -7.96 -29.58
N ASN A 308 1.17 -9.19 -29.52
CA ASN A 308 0.87 -10.21 -30.51
C ASN A 308 -0.03 -11.28 -29.87
N ASN A 309 -1.35 -11.09 -29.98
CA ASN A 309 -2.38 -12.02 -29.48
C ASN A 309 -2.24 -12.34 -27.96
N GLY A 310 -1.97 -11.34 -27.12
CA GLY A 310 -1.82 -11.49 -25.68
C GLY A 310 -0.41 -11.88 -25.23
N SER A 311 0.55 -11.98 -26.14
CA SER A 311 1.97 -12.07 -25.82
C SER A 311 2.64 -10.71 -26.03
N VAL A 312 3.15 -10.15 -24.94
CA VAL A 312 3.87 -8.86 -24.97
C VAL A 312 5.33 -9.13 -25.26
N GLU A 313 5.82 -8.68 -26.40
CA GLU A 313 7.21 -8.84 -26.82
C GLU A 313 7.95 -7.50 -26.81
N ASN A 314 9.16 -7.49 -26.26
CA ASN A 314 10.05 -6.34 -26.29
C ASN A 314 10.72 -6.26 -27.67
N LYS A 315 10.36 -5.26 -28.45
CA LYS A 315 10.89 -5.07 -29.81
C LYS A 315 12.19 -4.29 -29.85
N ARG A 316 12.29 -3.25 -29.03
CA ARG A 316 13.49 -2.39 -28.90
C ARG A 316 13.51 -1.69 -27.55
N SER A 317 14.70 -1.66 -26.98
CA SER A 317 14.96 -0.91 -25.73
C SER A 317 16.13 0.05 -25.94
N GLU A 318 16.06 1.25 -25.37
CA GLU A 318 17.14 2.24 -25.40
C GLU A 318 17.18 2.96 -24.06
N THR A 319 18.37 2.98 -23.43
CA THR A 319 18.61 3.77 -22.22
C THR A 319 19.36 5.04 -22.59
N MET A 320 18.88 6.17 -22.13
CA MET A 320 19.50 7.47 -22.35
C MET A 320 19.55 8.30 -21.08
N THR A 321 20.47 9.27 -21.02
CA THR A 321 20.51 10.23 -19.92
C THR A 321 19.28 11.14 -19.94
N TRP A 322 18.92 11.70 -18.78
CA TRP A 322 17.83 12.67 -18.70
C TRP A 322 18.02 13.86 -19.63
N ALA A 323 19.24 14.37 -19.75
CA ALA A 323 19.57 15.47 -20.66
C ALA A 323 19.23 15.12 -22.11
N LYS A 324 19.58 13.89 -22.56
CA LYS A 324 19.26 13.40 -23.92
C LYS A 324 17.75 13.20 -24.11
N ASN A 325 17.04 12.71 -23.08
CA ASN A 325 15.58 12.64 -23.12
C ASN A 325 14.93 14.01 -23.37
N VAL A 326 15.45 15.07 -22.74
CA VAL A 326 14.90 16.44 -22.90
C VAL A 326 15.21 17.01 -24.27
N THR A 327 16.43 16.84 -24.78
CA THR A 327 16.86 17.40 -26.06
C THR A 327 16.35 16.61 -27.25
N ASP A 328 16.64 15.31 -27.29
CA ASP A 328 16.41 14.46 -28.46
C ASP A 328 15.11 13.66 -28.32
N GLY A 329 14.88 13.11 -27.12
CA GLY A 329 13.80 12.16 -26.88
C GLY A 329 14.07 10.78 -27.49
N PHE A 330 13.13 9.89 -27.34
CA PHE A 330 13.14 8.54 -27.89
C PHE A 330 12.33 8.50 -29.19
N VAL A 331 12.97 8.17 -30.31
CA VAL A 331 12.37 8.22 -31.62
C VAL A 331 11.84 6.84 -32.03
N VAL A 332 10.53 6.76 -32.26
CA VAL A 332 9.86 5.61 -32.88
C VAL A 332 9.78 5.85 -34.36
N ARG A 333 10.27 4.90 -35.16
CA ARG A 333 10.37 4.96 -36.60
C ARG A 333 9.38 4.02 -37.26
N ASN A 334 9.12 4.18 -38.55
CA ASN A 334 8.30 3.27 -39.31
C ASN A 334 8.73 1.79 -39.13
N ALA A 335 10.04 1.51 -39.16
CA ALA A 335 10.59 0.18 -38.94
C ALA A 335 10.21 -0.45 -37.57
N ASP A 336 9.88 0.34 -36.57
CA ASP A 336 9.45 -0.15 -35.26
C ASP A 336 7.97 -0.58 -35.27
N THR A 337 7.18 -0.16 -36.28
CA THR A 337 5.73 -0.38 -36.39
C THR A 337 5.34 -1.43 -37.43
N ILE A 338 6.29 -2.14 -37.99
CA ILE A 338 6.07 -3.21 -38.96
C ILE A 338 6.70 -4.53 -38.49
N ASP A 339 6.11 -5.67 -38.89
CA ASP A 339 6.65 -7.01 -38.67
C ASP A 339 7.67 -7.41 -39.76
N GLU A 340 8.20 -8.62 -39.70
CA GLU A 340 9.14 -9.20 -40.67
C GLU A 340 8.53 -9.29 -42.10
N ASN A 341 7.21 -9.37 -42.18
CA ASN A 341 6.47 -9.45 -43.44
C ASN A 341 6.01 -8.07 -43.95
N LYS A 342 6.47 -6.98 -43.30
CA LYS A 342 6.10 -5.59 -43.57
C LYS A 342 4.61 -5.28 -43.33
N ASN A 343 3.93 -6.05 -42.49
CA ASN A 343 2.59 -5.70 -42.04
C ASN A 343 2.71 -4.68 -40.90
N ILE A 344 1.75 -3.74 -40.83
CA ILE A 344 1.65 -2.77 -39.75
C ILE A 344 1.19 -3.52 -38.48
N ILE A 345 1.94 -3.32 -37.38
CA ILE A 345 1.65 -3.87 -36.07
C ILE A 345 1.40 -2.77 -35.07
N GLY A 346 0.52 -3.05 -34.10
CA GLY A 346 0.32 -2.17 -32.96
C GLY A 346 1.54 -2.18 -32.03
N VAL A 347 2.06 -1.01 -31.69
CA VAL A 347 3.17 -0.87 -30.74
C VAL A 347 2.79 0.08 -29.62
N SER A 348 3.32 -0.20 -28.44
CA SER A 348 3.24 0.68 -27.26
C SER A 348 4.64 1.04 -26.79
N VAL A 349 4.79 2.23 -26.24
CA VAL A 349 6.04 2.70 -25.63
C VAL A 349 5.86 2.82 -24.14
N SER A 350 6.75 2.21 -23.37
CA SER A 350 6.90 2.45 -21.94
C SER A 350 8.23 3.12 -21.64
N ALA A 351 8.31 3.75 -20.50
CA ALA A 351 9.54 4.32 -19.99
C ALA A 351 9.69 4.04 -18.51
N ASP A 352 10.90 3.65 -18.13
CA ASP A 352 11.36 3.46 -16.76
C ASP A 352 12.48 4.44 -16.47
N ALA A 353 12.43 5.14 -15.35
CA ALA A 353 13.38 6.21 -15.06
C ALA A 353 13.96 6.08 -13.65
N TYR A 354 15.28 6.09 -13.59
CA TYR A 354 16.04 6.17 -12.34
C TYR A 354 16.68 7.58 -12.27
N LEU A 355 16.07 8.44 -11.48
CA LEU A 355 16.35 9.86 -11.47
C LEU A 355 16.71 10.37 -10.07
N THR A 356 17.66 11.31 -10.04
CA THR A 356 17.87 12.19 -8.89
C THR A 356 17.20 13.52 -9.20
N VAL A 357 16.36 13.97 -8.30
CA VAL A 357 15.49 15.14 -8.47
C VAL A 357 15.74 16.12 -7.33
N ASP A 358 15.81 17.43 -7.65
CA ASP A 358 15.96 18.53 -6.70
C ASP A 358 14.88 19.59 -6.99
N ASP A 359 14.16 20.04 -5.95
CA ASP A 359 13.04 21.01 -6.04
C ASP A 359 13.48 22.47 -5.90
#